data_8ca82dadce62d0e45909334de73aad47
#
_entry.id   8ca82dadce62d0e45909334de73aad47
#
_cell.length_a   1.000
_cell.length_b   1.000
_cell.length_c   1.000
_cell.angle_alpha   90.00
_cell.angle_beta   90.00
_cell.angle_gamma   90.00
#
_symmetry.space_group_name_H-M   'P 1'
#
loop_
_entity.id
_entity.type
_entity.pdbx_description
1 polymer ?
#
loop_
_entity_poly.entity_id
_entity_poly.type
_entity_poly.pdbx_seq_one_letter_code
_entity_poly.pdbx_strand_id
1 'polypeptide(L)'
;MEQNKLSIDTQCVQAGWTPKNGEPRQLPIYQSTTFKYESTEQMGRLFDLKESGYFYSRLQNPTCDSAAAKITTLEGGVAGMLTSSGQAASFYAVFNICEAGGHFIATNGIYGGTFNLFVVTMKKMGIDCTLVDLDASDEELRAAFRPNTKLVFSETISNPGGRVCDIERFARVAHEQGVPLVIDNTFATPVNCRPFEWGADIVVHSTTKYMDGQATAVGGCIVDSGHFDWMAHADKFPGLCTPDESYHGLIYAQAFGAAGYIVKATAQLMRDLGSCQSPQNAFLLNNGLETLHLRMRRHVENAHAVAAFLKAHPRVAWVHYADDPDGVDAALAKKYLPNGGCGVLVFGLKGTREEAVRFMDRLRLISIVTHVADAKSCILHPASHTHRQLSDEQLRAAGIAPDLMRLSLGIEATDDLIADLRQALDEPTV
;
A
#
# COMPACT_ATOMS: atom_id res chain seq x y z
N MET A 1 -10.05 -6.28 27.09
CA MET A 1 -9.36 -7.24 26.20
C MET A 1 -8.30 -6.45 25.43
N GLU A 2 -7.10 -6.99 25.30
CA GLU A 2 -6.07 -6.39 24.45
C GLU A 2 -6.54 -6.45 23.00
N GLN A 3 -6.57 -5.30 22.32
CA GLN A 3 -7.13 -5.18 20.96
C GLN A 3 -6.45 -6.11 19.95
N ASN A 4 -5.14 -6.33 20.10
CA ASN A 4 -4.35 -7.21 19.24
C ASN A 4 -4.70 -8.71 19.32
N LYS A 5 -5.47 -9.12 20.34
CA LYS A 5 -5.95 -10.50 20.52
C LYS A 5 -7.35 -10.75 19.95
N LEU A 6 -7.99 -9.72 19.42
CA LEU A 6 -9.30 -9.84 18.77
C LEU A 6 -9.14 -10.29 17.32
N SER A 7 -10.19 -10.90 16.74
CA SER A 7 -10.22 -11.22 15.32
C SER A 7 -10.13 -9.95 14.46
N ILE A 8 -9.62 -10.07 13.25
CA ILE A 8 -9.47 -8.95 12.30
C ILE A 8 -10.81 -8.22 12.07
N ASP A 9 -11.91 -8.94 12.00
CA ASP A 9 -13.25 -8.39 11.83
C ASP A 9 -13.61 -7.43 12.97
N THR A 10 -13.33 -7.83 14.20
CA THR A 10 -13.56 -7.00 15.39
C THR A 10 -12.58 -5.82 15.46
N GLN A 11 -11.33 -6.04 15.07
CA GLN A 11 -10.34 -4.96 15.00
C GLN A 11 -10.73 -3.89 13.97
N CYS A 12 -11.26 -4.25 12.80
CA CYS A 12 -11.77 -3.30 11.81
C CYS A 12 -12.79 -2.34 12.46
N VAL A 13 -13.69 -2.86 13.29
CA VAL A 13 -14.77 -2.06 13.90
C VAL A 13 -14.29 -1.30 15.15
N GLN A 14 -13.49 -1.92 16.02
CA GLN A 14 -13.24 -1.42 17.38
C GLN A 14 -11.86 -0.79 17.61
N ALA A 15 -10.87 -1.03 16.74
CA ALA A 15 -9.53 -0.49 16.96
C ALA A 15 -9.45 1.03 16.69
N GLY A 16 -8.43 1.67 17.23
CA GLY A 16 -8.08 3.07 17.00
C GLY A 16 -8.78 4.09 17.88
N TRP A 17 -10.11 4.01 18.03
CA TRP A 17 -10.87 4.91 18.88
C TRP A 17 -11.58 4.14 20.00
N THR A 18 -11.28 4.50 21.25
CA THR A 18 -11.94 3.94 22.44
C THR A 18 -12.50 5.09 23.29
N PRO A 19 -13.81 5.39 23.19
CA PRO A 19 -14.40 6.50 23.92
C PRO A 19 -14.45 6.22 25.42
N LYS A 20 -14.19 7.26 26.21
CA LYS A 20 -14.43 7.30 27.66
C LYS A 20 -15.88 7.66 27.96
N ASN A 21 -16.24 7.59 29.25
CA ASN A 21 -17.58 7.98 29.70
C ASN A 21 -17.90 9.43 29.29
N GLY A 22 -18.98 9.64 28.54
CA GLY A 22 -19.40 10.96 28.08
C GLY A 22 -18.74 11.42 26.78
N GLU A 23 -17.79 10.69 26.22
CA GLU A 23 -17.19 10.98 24.91
C GLU A 23 -18.06 10.43 23.76
N PRO A 24 -17.95 11.02 22.57
CA PRO A 24 -18.66 10.53 21.40
C PRO A 24 -18.29 9.09 21.08
N ARG A 25 -19.31 8.27 20.75
CA ARG A 25 -19.06 6.88 20.31
C ARG A 25 -18.26 6.83 19.01
N GLN A 26 -18.56 7.72 18.07
CA GLN A 26 -17.85 7.84 16.81
C GLN A 26 -16.60 8.72 16.99
N LEU A 27 -15.55 8.42 16.26
CA LEU A 27 -14.31 9.21 16.21
C LEU A 27 -14.63 10.69 15.91
N PRO A 28 -14.27 11.66 16.78
CA PRO A 28 -14.48 13.07 16.51
C PRO A 28 -13.56 13.60 15.42
N ILE A 29 -14.00 14.60 14.68
CA ILE A 29 -13.15 15.35 13.74
C ILE A 29 -12.55 16.55 14.45
N TYR A 30 -11.24 16.50 14.73
CA TYR A 30 -10.50 17.61 15.31
C TYR A 30 -10.01 18.56 14.21
N GLN A 31 -10.89 19.42 13.75
CA GLN A 31 -10.61 20.41 12.69
C GLN A 31 -9.93 21.65 13.28
N SER A 32 -8.68 21.49 13.69
CA SER A 32 -7.85 22.55 14.27
C SER A 32 -6.43 22.47 13.74
N THR A 33 -5.79 23.62 13.49
CA THR A 33 -4.38 23.67 13.08
C THR A 33 -3.43 23.55 14.27
N THR A 34 -3.87 23.99 15.47
CA THR A 34 -3.02 24.06 16.68
C THR A 34 -3.84 23.74 17.92
N PHE A 35 -3.15 23.47 19.02
CA PHE A 35 -3.74 23.08 20.29
C PHE A 35 -3.20 23.99 21.41
N LYS A 36 -3.97 24.13 22.49
CA LYS A 36 -3.60 24.94 23.66
C LYS A 36 -2.65 24.13 24.56
N TYR A 37 -1.62 24.79 25.03
CA TYR A 37 -0.68 24.25 26.03
C TYR A 37 -1.12 24.66 27.44
N GLU A 38 -0.70 23.87 28.42
CA GLU A 38 -0.88 24.15 29.82
C GLU A 38 0.07 25.28 30.29
N SER A 39 1.33 25.22 29.82
CA SER A 39 2.38 26.19 30.15
C SER A 39 3.42 26.30 29.03
N THR A 40 4.26 27.34 29.09
CA THR A 40 5.42 27.50 28.21
C THR A 40 6.42 26.35 28.35
N GLU A 41 6.57 25.84 29.59
CA GLU A 41 7.46 24.73 29.87
C GLU A 41 6.95 23.42 29.24
N GLN A 42 5.65 23.14 29.33
CA GLN A 42 5.03 22.00 28.63
C GLN A 42 5.23 22.11 27.14
N MET A 43 5.00 23.29 26.55
CA MET A 43 5.27 23.52 25.14
C MET A 43 6.70 23.15 24.78
N GLY A 44 7.70 23.55 25.55
CA GLY A 44 9.11 23.19 25.35
C GLY A 44 9.33 21.67 25.37
N ARG A 45 8.76 20.95 26.35
CA ARG A 45 8.89 19.49 26.44
C ARG A 45 8.28 18.76 25.24
N LEU A 46 7.15 19.23 24.72
CA LEU A 46 6.53 18.68 23.50
C LEU A 46 7.42 18.87 22.27
N PHE A 47 7.98 20.08 22.09
CA PHE A 47 8.89 20.36 20.98
C PHE A 47 10.22 19.60 21.09
N ASP A 48 10.69 19.31 22.29
CA ASP A 48 11.86 18.48 22.55
C ASP A 48 11.59 16.96 22.44
N LEU A 49 10.37 16.55 22.10
CA LEU A 49 9.92 15.16 22.09
C LEU A 49 10.07 14.43 23.46
N LYS A 50 10.08 15.19 24.57
CA LYS A 50 10.17 14.69 25.96
C LYS A 50 8.81 14.36 26.56
N GLU A 51 7.74 14.84 25.95
CA GLU A 51 6.35 14.61 26.35
C GLU A 51 5.51 14.30 25.10
N SER A 52 4.53 13.42 25.24
CA SER A 52 3.57 13.12 24.19
C SER A 52 2.38 14.08 24.26
N GLY A 53 1.93 14.60 23.12
CA GLY A 53 0.76 15.47 23.06
C GLY A 53 0.62 16.16 21.71
N TYR A 54 -0.49 16.87 21.54
CA TYR A 54 -0.82 17.56 20.30
C TYR A 54 -0.42 19.02 20.39
N PHE A 55 0.24 19.53 19.35
CA PHE A 55 0.61 20.94 19.28
C PHE A 55 0.34 21.54 17.89
N TYR A 56 0.49 20.77 16.80
CA TYR A 56 0.23 21.26 15.46
C TYR A 56 -0.21 20.12 14.54
N SER A 57 -1.34 20.29 13.85
CA SER A 57 -1.98 19.22 13.06
C SER A 57 -1.17 18.72 11.84
N ARG A 58 -0.16 19.45 11.38
CA ARG A 58 0.76 18.96 10.35
C ARG A 58 1.56 17.75 10.84
N LEU A 59 1.93 17.72 12.12
CA LEU A 59 2.68 16.63 12.71
C LEU A 59 1.74 15.54 13.25
N GLN A 60 0.79 15.93 14.09
CA GLN A 60 -0.13 15.02 14.77
C GLN A 60 -1.50 15.66 14.96
N ASN A 61 -2.53 14.86 14.79
CA ASN A 61 -3.93 15.26 14.99
C ASN A 61 -4.71 14.08 15.58
N PRO A 62 -5.55 14.26 16.61
CA PRO A 62 -6.24 13.15 17.27
C PRO A 62 -7.06 12.27 16.33
N THR A 63 -7.70 12.85 15.31
CA THR A 63 -8.46 12.07 14.30
C THR A 63 -7.55 11.25 13.42
N CYS A 64 -6.45 11.87 12.94
CA CYS A 64 -5.47 11.18 12.08
C CYS A 64 -4.77 10.06 12.84
N ASP A 65 -4.38 10.31 14.09
CA ASP A 65 -3.68 9.33 14.91
C ASP A 65 -4.57 8.13 15.28
N SER A 66 -5.88 8.38 15.53
CA SER A 66 -6.83 7.30 15.77
C SER A 66 -7.01 6.40 14.55
N ALA A 67 -7.09 6.97 13.35
CA ALA A 67 -7.17 6.20 12.11
C ALA A 67 -5.85 5.46 11.82
N ALA A 68 -4.69 6.09 12.05
CA ALA A 68 -3.38 5.46 11.95
C ALA A 68 -3.25 4.28 12.94
N ALA A 69 -3.66 4.46 14.20
CA ALA A 69 -3.64 3.42 15.22
C ALA A 69 -4.53 2.22 14.85
N LYS A 70 -5.69 2.46 14.20
CA LYS A 70 -6.53 1.37 13.67
C LYS A 70 -5.78 0.56 12.63
N ILE A 71 -5.17 1.19 11.63
CA ILE A 71 -4.41 0.50 10.57
C ILE A 71 -3.21 -0.22 11.18
N THR A 72 -2.49 0.43 12.11
CA THR A 72 -1.38 -0.19 12.86
C THR A 72 -1.80 -1.48 13.56
N THR A 73 -2.96 -1.46 14.24
CA THR A 73 -3.52 -2.65 14.89
C THR A 73 -3.89 -3.74 13.88
N LEU A 74 -4.50 -3.35 12.76
CA LEU A 74 -4.89 -4.29 11.70
C LEU A 74 -3.68 -4.99 11.06
N GLU A 75 -2.59 -4.28 10.84
CA GLU A 75 -1.33 -4.87 10.33
C GLU A 75 -0.56 -5.64 11.41
N GLY A 76 -0.82 -5.37 12.69
CA GLY A 76 -0.08 -5.96 13.82
C GLY A 76 1.25 -5.23 14.10
N GLY A 77 1.37 -3.96 13.69
CA GLY A 77 2.55 -3.13 13.93
C GLY A 77 2.58 -2.48 15.32
N VAL A 78 3.68 -1.77 15.61
CA VAL A 78 3.89 -1.05 16.88
C VAL A 78 3.60 0.43 16.77
N ALA A 79 3.80 1.02 15.58
CA ALA A 79 3.58 2.44 15.30
C ALA A 79 3.18 2.65 13.85
N GLY A 80 2.41 3.70 13.59
CA GLY A 80 2.02 4.08 12.24
C GLY A 80 1.67 5.55 12.11
N MET A 81 1.68 6.07 10.89
CA MET A 81 1.33 7.44 10.58
C MET A 81 0.55 7.54 9.27
N LEU A 82 -0.41 8.47 9.19
CA LEU A 82 -1.08 8.79 7.93
C LEU A 82 -0.26 9.79 7.12
N THR A 83 -0.41 9.70 5.80
CA THR A 83 0.15 10.66 4.83
C THR A 83 -0.95 11.13 3.86
N SER A 84 -0.70 12.22 3.13
CA SER A 84 -1.67 12.80 2.18
C SER A 84 -1.97 11.91 0.97
N SER A 85 -1.15 10.90 0.69
CA SER A 85 -1.32 9.95 -0.42
C SER A 85 -0.45 8.71 -0.23
N GLY A 86 -0.77 7.62 -0.95
CA GLY A 86 0.10 6.44 -1.02
C GLY A 86 1.49 6.75 -1.56
N GLN A 87 1.61 7.68 -2.53
CA GLN A 87 2.90 8.13 -3.04
C GLN A 87 3.75 8.83 -1.97
N ALA A 88 3.12 9.63 -1.11
CA ALA A 88 3.81 10.23 0.03
C ALA A 88 4.25 9.15 1.04
N ALA A 89 3.43 8.12 1.26
CA ALA A 89 3.80 6.99 2.12
C ALA A 89 5.03 6.24 1.56
N SER A 90 5.01 5.86 0.28
CA SER A 90 6.14 5.19 -0.36
C SER A 90 7.41 6.05 -0.37
N PHE A 91 7.26 7.37 -0.66
CA PHE A 91 8.39 8.30 -0.61
C PHE A 91 8.98 8.41 0.80
N TYR A 92 8.15 8.63 1.83
CA TYR A 92 8.62 8.75 3.20
C TYR A 92 9.21 7.46 3.73
N ALA A 93 8.63 6.31 3.39
CA ALA A 93 9.15 5.02 3.82
C ALA A 93 10.58 4.79 3.32
N VAL A 94 10.86 5.17 2.07
CA VAL A 94 12.22 5.06 1.52
C VAL A 94 13.11 6.19 2.04
N PHE A 95 12.68 7.45 1.92
CA PHE A 95 13.51 8.62 2.21
C PHE A 95 13.90 8.73 3.69
N ASN A 96 13.10 8.16 4.59
CA ASN A 96 13.39 8.15 6.03
C ASN A 96 14.72 7.48 6.40
N ILE A 97 15.18 6.53 5.57
CA ILE A 97 16.38 5.71 5.80
C ILE A 97 17.33 5.65 4.60
N CYS A 98 16.95 6.21 3.47
CA CYS A 98 17.75 6.23 2.24
C CYS A 98 17.84 7.66 1.72
N GLU A 99 18.93 8.33 2.03
CA GLU A 99 19.22 9.72 1.66
C GLU A 99 20.06 9.80 0.38
N ALA A 100 20.44 11.03 -0.04
CA ALA A 100 21.30 11.25 -1.20
C ALA A 100 22.62 10.47 -1.07
N GLY A 101 23.02 9.78 -2.15
CA GLY A 101 24.11 8.83 -2.15
C GLY A 101 23.74 7.41 -1.71
N GLY A 102 22.50 7.21 -1.26
CA GLY A 102 21.95 5.90 -0.91
C GLY A 102 21.46 5.11 -2.11
N HIS A 103 21.22 3.83 -1.90
CA HIS A 103 20.70 2.89 -2.88
C HIS A 103 19.63 2.02 -2.23
N PHE A 104 18.65 1.59 -2.99
CA PHE A 104 17.69 0.56 -2.58
C PHE A 104 17.31 -0.35 -3.76
N ILE A 105 16.72 -1.48 -3.44
CA ILE A 105 16.24 -2.47 -4.42
C ILE A 105 14.72 -2.42 -4.43
N ALA A 106 14.10 -2.48 -5.62
CA ALA A 106 12.65 -2.65 -5.75
C ALA A 106 12.33 -3.72 -6.79
N THR A 107 11.17 -4.38 -6.65
CA THR A 107 10.70 -5.29 -7.70
C THR A 107 10.17 -4.50 -8.90
N ASN A 108 10.31 -5.04 -10.11
CA ASN A 108 9.92 -4.36 -11.36
C ASN A 108 8.40 -4.29 -11.59
N GLY A 109 7.62 -5.19 -10.98
CA GLY A 109 6.17 -5.29 -11.15
C GLY A 109 5.33 -4.38 -10.24
N ILE A 110 5.92 -3.33 -9.65
CA ILE A 110 5.23 -2.39 -8.75
C ILE A 110 4.37 -1.38 -9.51
N TYR A 111 3.46 -0.71 -8.79
CA TYR A 111 2.61 0.35 -9.34
C TYR A 111 3.41 1.39 -10.16
N GLY A 112 2.94 1.70 -11.37
CA GLY A 112 3.66 2.57 -12.29
C GLY A 112 4.02 3.95 -11.74
N GLY A 113 3.20 4.52 -10.83
CA GLY A 113 3.53 5.77 -10.13
C GLY A 113 4.72 5.60 -9.18
N THR A 114 4.78 4.50 -8.45
CA THR A 114 5.89 4.15 -7.55
C THR A 114 7.16 3.82 -8.34
N PHE A 115 7.02 3.09 -9.44
CA PHE A 115 8.13 2.86 -10.38
C PHE A 115 8.76 4.18 -10.83
N ASN A 116 7.95 5.13 -11.33
CA ASN A 116 8.45 6.43 -11.78
C ASN A 116 9.04 7.26 -10.62
N LEU A 117 8.43 7.20 -9.43
CA LEU A 117 8.99 7.83 -8.23
C LEU A 117 10.42 7.34 -7.98
N PHE A 118 10.63 6.03 -7.98
CA PHE A 118 11.90 5.39 -7.63
C PHE A 118 12.97 5.57 -8.71
N VAL A 119 12.64 5.30 -9.96
CA VAL A 119 13.62 5.26 -11.06
C VAL A 119 13.95 6.65 -11.62
N VAL A 120 12.98 7.58 -11.56
CA VAL A 120 13.13 8.91 -12.17
C VAL A 120 13.25 10.01 -11.12
N THR A 121 12.29 10.09 -10.19
CA THR A 121 12.21 11.25 -9.29
C THR A 121 13.27 11.16 -8.19
N MET A 122 13.40 10.03 -7.51
CA MET A 122 14.40 9.86 -6.43
C MET A 122 15.83 9.88 -6.97
N LYS A 123 16.03 9.42 -8.21
CA LYS A 123 17.33 9.57 -8.89
C LYS A 123 17.78 11.02 -9.00
N LYS A 124 16.84 11.96 -9.25
CA LYS A 124 17.13 13.41 -9.26
C LYS A 124 17.51 13.94 -7.88
N MET A 125 17.15 13.23 -6.82
CA MET A 125 17.52 13.53 -5.43
C MET A 125 18.83 12.84 -5.02
N GLY A 126 19.52 12.16 -5.96
CA GLY A 126 20.76 11.45 -5.69
C GLY A 126 20.57 10.07 -5.03
N ILE A 127 19.39 9.48 -5.11
CA ILE A 127 19.08 8.16 -4.59
C ILE A 127 18.91 7.19 -5.76
N ASP A 128 19.69 6.12 -5.75
CA ASP A 128 19.65 5.10 -6.80
C ASP A 128 18.71 3.94 -6.44
N CYS A 129 18.03 3.40 -7.46
CA CYS A 129 17.20 2.20 -7.34
C CYS A 129 17.65 1.15 -8.35
N THR A 130 17.84 -0.09 -7.90
CA THR A 130 18.00 -1.26 -8.77
C THR A 130 16.69 -2.03 -8.80
N LEU A 131 16.17 -2.28 -10.01
CA LEU A 131 15.00 -3.12 -10.20
C LEU A 131 15.41 -4.59 -10.34
N VAL A 132 14.68 -5.47 -9.68
CA VAL A 132 14.82 -6.93 -9.79
C VAL A 132 13.48 -7.55 -10.20
N ASP A 133 13.55 -8.68 -10.89
CA ASP A 133 12.33 -9.42 -11.20
C ASP A 133 11.71 -10.01 -9.93
N LEU A 134 10.39 -10.11 -9.88
CA LEU A 134 9.69 -10.75 -8.76
C LEU A 134 10.10 -12.24 -8.64
N ASP A 135 10.41 -12.86 -9.78
CA ASP A 135 10.87 -14.25 -9.88
C ASP A 135 12.41 -14.38 -9.81
N ALA A 136 13.16 -13.28 -9.60
CA ALA A 136 14.60 -13.32 -9.48
C ALA A 136 15.04 -14.35 -8.44
N SER A 137 16.08 -15.14 -8.76
CA SER A 137 16.66 -16.08 -7.80
C SER A 137 17.29 -15.35 -6.61
N ASP A 138 17.56 -16.10 -5.55
CA ASP A 138 18.26 -15.55 -4.37
C ASP A 138 19.64 -14.98 -4.74
N GLU A 139 20.34 -15.61 -5.68
CA GLU A 139 21.64 -15.16 -6.18
C GLU A 139 21.53 -13.84 -6.95
N GLU A 140 20.53 -13.72 -7.83
CA GLU A 140 20.27 -12.47 -8.57
C GLU A 140 19.85 -11.34 -7.63
N LEU A 141 19.00 -11.64 -6.64
CA LEU A 141 18.60 -10.67 -5.61
C LEU A 141 19.82 -10.22 -4.79
N ARG A 142 20.68 -11.16 -4.32
CA ARG A 142 21.93 -10.83 -3.60
C ARG A 142 22.90 -10.01 -4.46
N ALA A 143 22.99 -10.30 -5.76
CA ALA A 143 23.87 -9.57 -6.68
C ALA A 143 23.42 -8.11 -6.91
N ALA A 144 22.16 -7.77 -6.65
CA ALA A 144 21.64 -6.41 -6.75
C ALA A 144 22.06 -5.51 -5.57
N PHE A 145 22.52 -6.08 -4.45
CA PHE A 145 22.94 -5.29 -3.29
C PHE A 145 24.27 -4.59 -3.52
N ARG A 146 24.38 -3.38 -3.01
CA ARG A 146 25.56 -2.53 -2.97
C ARG A 146 25.90 -2.19 -1.51
N PRO A 147 27.13 -1.74 -1.20
CA PRO A 147 27.50 -1.35 0.17
C PRO A 147 26.57 -0.29 0.78
N ASN A 148 26.01 0.60 -0.07
CA ASN A 148 25.09 1.68 0.30
C ASN A 148 23.61 1.32 0.16
N THR A 149 23.24 0.04 -0.04
CA THR A 149 21.85 -0.40 -0.08
C THR A 149 21.22 -0.27 1.30
N LYS A 150 20.01 0.31 1.36
CA LYS A 150 19.30 0.66 2.59
C LYS A 150 18.02 -0.14 2.83
N LEU A 151 17.37 -0.62 1.79
CA LEU A 151 16.13 -1.41 1.90
C LEU A 151 15.85 -2.20 0.62
N VAL A 152 14.91 -3.15 0.75
CA VAL A 152 14.23 -3.79 -0.38
C VAL A 152 12.76 -3.38 -0.34
N PHE A 153 12.17 -3.06 -1.50
CA PHE A 153 10.76 -2.67 -1.63
C PHE A 153 10.03 -3.62 -2.59
N SER A 154 8.83 -4.07 -2.21
CA SER A 154 7.94 -4.83 -3.09
C SER A 154 6.47 -4.54 -2.78
N GLU A 155 5.56 -5.12 -3.57
CA GLU A 155 4.11 -5.12 -3.31
C GLU A 155 3.66 -6.54 -2.95
N THR A 156 2.73 -6.70 -2.01
CA THR A 156 2.14 -8.02 -1.70
C THR A 156 1.51 -8.63 -2.95
N ILE A 157 0.73 -7.83 -3.68
CA ILE A 157 0.11 -8.17 -4.97
C ILE A 157 0.46 -7.05 -5.94
N SER A 158 1.17 -7.38 -7.00
CA SER A 158 1.68 -6.41 -7.98
C SER A 158 0.57 -5.72 -8.80
N ASN A 159 0.81 -4.49 -9.22
CA ASN A 159 -0.11 -3.70 -10.04
C ASN A 159 0.58 -3.20 -11.33
N PRO A 160 0.11 -3.58 -12.54
CA PRO A 160 -1.19 -4.21 -12.83
C PRO A 160 -1.17 -5.75 -12.85
N GLY A 161 -0.02 -6.39 -12.78
CA GLY A 161 0.17 -7.80 -13.12
C GLY A 161 -0.57 -8.81 -12.23
N GLY A 162 -0.95 -8.45 -10.99
CA GLY A 162 -1.63 -9.37 -10.07
C GLY A 162 -0.73 -10.51 -9.54
N ARG A 163 0.61 -10.40 -9.67
CA ARG A 163 1.58 -11.39 -9.20
C ARG A 163 1.77 -11.29 -7.69
N VAL A 164 2.01 -12.41 -7.02
CA VAL A 164 2.17 -12.47 -5.55
C VAL A 164 3.64 -12.50 -5.17
N CYS A 165 4.06 -11.61 -4.27
CA CYS A 165 5.43 -11.57 -3.76
C CYS A 165 5.69 -12.71 -2.77
N ASP A 166 6.84 -13.38 -2.88
CA ASP A 166 7.33 -14.28 -1.84
C ASP A 166 7.98 -13.47 -0.70
N ILE A 167 7.12 -12.94 0.19
CA ILE A 167 7.51 -12.00 1.24
C ILE A 167 8.61 -12.56 2.13
N GLU A 168 8.45 -13.81 2.61
CA GLU A 168 9.42 -14.44 3.50
C GLU A 168 10.80 -14.61 2.84
N ARG A 169 10.84 -14.93 1.55
CA ARG A 169 12.08 -15.05 0.79
C ARG A 169 12.78 -13.69 0.64
N PHE A 170 12.05 -12.65 0.25
CA PHE A 170 12.60 -11.30 0.13
C PHE A 170 13.06 -10.74 1.48
N ALA A 171 12.28 -10.96 2.55
CA ALA A 171 12.65 -10.57 3.92
C ALA A 171 13.96 -11.24 4.36
N ARG A 172 14.05 -12.56 4.19
CA ARG A 172 15.25 -13.32 4.55
C ARG A 172 16.50 -12.77 3.85
N VAL A 173 16.45 -12.56 2.53
CA VAL A 173 17.61 -12.05 1.78
C VAL A 173 17.95 -10.61 2.17
N ALA A 174 16.93 -9.76 2.41
CA ALA A 174 17.15 -8.39 2.90
C ALA A 174 17.84 -8.39 4.28
N HIS A 175 17.35 -9.20 5.21
CA HIS A 175 17.92 -9.32 6.57
C HIS A 175 19.33 -9.92 6.57
N GLU A 176 19.63 -10.89 5.69
CA GLU A 176 21.01 -11.39 5.48
C GLU A 176 21.99 -10.25 5.13
N GLN A 177 21.49 -9.20 4.49
CA GLN A 177 22.25 -8.00 4.11
C GLN A 177 22.13 -6.86 5.14
N GLY A 178 21.44 -7.07 6.26
CA GLY A 178 21.23 -6.07 7.32
C GLY A 178 20.41 -4.88 6.87
N VAL A 179 19.39 -5.06 6.03
CA VAL A 179 18.46 -4.02 5.60
C VAL A 179 17.00 -4.49 5.72
N PRO A 180 16.04 -3.58 5.97
CA PRO A 180 14.63 -3.92 6.10
C PRO A 180 13.97 -4.23 4.75
N LEU A 181 12.87 -5.01 4.82
CA LEU A 181 11.90 -5.18 3.74
C LEU A 181 10.71 -4.25 3.94
N VAL A 182 10.42 -3.43 2.92
CA VAL A 182 9.22 -2.58 2.83
C VAL A 182 8.22 -3.22 1.88
N ILE A 183 6.98 -3.40 2.31
CA ILE A 183 5.90 -3.97 1.48
C ILE A 183 4.76 -2.97 1.32
N ASP A 184 4.38 -2.69 0.08
CA ASP A 184 3.09 -2.05 -0.22
C ASP A 184 1.98 -3.11 -0.17
N ASN A 185 1.13 -3.03 0.86
CA ASN A 185 0.04 -3.99 1.10
C ASN A 185 -1.34 -3.46 0.66
N THR A 186 -1.35 -2.50 -0.26
CA THR A 186 -2.57 -1.80 -0.70
C THR A 186 -3.63 -2.74 -1.24
N PHE A 187 -3.26 -3.74 -2.06
CA PHE A 187 -4.24 -4.62 -2.73
C PHE A 187 -4.72 -5.75 -1.83
N ALA A 188 -3.84 -6.39 -1.07
CA ALA A 188 -4.25 -7.45 -0.16
C ALA A 188 -5.00 -6.89 1.06
N THR A 189 -4.61 -5.73 1.56
CA THR A 189 -5.03 -5.18 2.85
C THR A 189 -4.70 -6.12 4.02
N PRO A 190 -4.70 -5.67 5.27
CA PRO A 190 -4.45 -6.55 6.42
C PRO A 190 -5.53 -7.64 6.61
N VAL A 191 -6.65 -7.55 5.91
CA VAL A 191 -7.70 -8.57 5.93
C VAL A 191 -7.27 -9.85 5.21
N ASN A 192 -6.56 -9.72 4.09
CA ASN A 192 -6.15 -10.85 3.27
C ASN A 192 -4.68 -11.23 3.46
N CYS A 193 -3.81 -10.28 3.85
CA CYS A 193 -2.40 -10.54 4.15
C CYS A 193 -1.89 -9.59 5.23
N ARG A 194 -1.11 -10.11 6.17
CA ARG A 194 -0.33 -9.35 7.14
C ARG A 194 1.16 -9.58 6.88
N PRO A 195 1.84 -8.72 6.12
CA PRO A 195 3.23 -8.93 5.73
C PRO A 195 4.21 -9.08 6.91
N PHE A 196 3.91 -8.50 8.07
CA PHE A 196 4.74 -8.63 9.28
C PHE A 196 4.82 -10.08 9.80
N GLU A 197 3.80 -10.89 9.60
CA GLU A 197 3.81 -12.32 9.97
C GLU A 197 4.81 -13.12 9.11
N TRP A 198 5.27 -12.54 8.01
CA TRP A 198 6.17 -13.14 7.02
C TRP A 198 7.53 -12.44 6.93
N GLY A 199 7.84 -11.56 7.89
CA GLY A 199 9.16 -10.94 8.04
C GLY A 199 9.31 -9.57 7.36
N ALA A 200 8.26 -8.98 6.81
CA ALA A 200 8.34 -7.57 6.42
C ALA A 200 8.55 -6.67 7.67
N ASP A 201 9.25 -5.56 7.50
CA ASP A 201 9.57 -4.64 8.58
C ASP A 201 8.72 -3.39 8.55
N ILE A 202 8.48 -2.86 7.36
CA ILE A 202 7.65 -1.67 7.12
C ILE A 202 6.57 -2.02 6.11
N VAL A 203 5.35 -1.58 6.39
CA VAL A 203 4.22 -1.69 5.45
C VAL A 203 3.76 -0.29 5.06
N VAL A 204 3.51 -0.10 3.76
CA VAL A 204 2.87 1.11 3.24
C VAL A 204 1.53 0.79 2.61
N HIS A 205 0.64 1.77 2.59
CA HIS A 205 -0.65 1.69 1.93
C HIS A 205 -1.00 2.97 1.18
N SER A 206 -1.59 2.83 0.03
CA SER A 206 -2.50 3.83 -0.49
C SER A 206 -3.88 3.62 0.15
N THR A 207 -4.18 4.38 1.20
CA THR A 207 -5.49 4.28 1.88
C THR A 207 -6.65 4.74 0.99
N THR A 208 -6.34 5.41 -0.12
CA THR A 208 -7.25 5.81 -1.21
C THR A 208 -8.06 4.64 -1.77
N LYS A 209 -7.56 3.39 -1.64
CA LYS A 209 -8.07 2.18 -2.29
C LYS A 209 -9.06 1.45 -1.39
N TYR A 210 -8.95 0.15 -1.22
CA TYR A 210 -9.88 -0.64 -0.40
C TYR A 210 -10.11 -0.12 1.01
N MET A 211 -9.12 0.54 1.64
CA MET A 211 -9.28 1.04 3.00
C MET A 211 -10.34 2.15 3.10
N ASP A 212 -10.30 3.16 2.22
CA ASP A 212 -11.39 4.13 2.05
C ASP A 212 -12.61 3.45 1.42
N GLY A 213 -12.41 2.74 0.31
CA GLY A 213 -13.36 1.88 -0.37
C GLY A 213 -14.52 2.58 -1.05
N GLN A 214 -14.57 3.91 -1.03
CA GLN A 214 -15.65 4.73 -1.57
C GLN A 214 -15.17 5.73 -2.64
N ALA A 215 -13.87 5.75 -2.95
CA ALA A 215 -13.22 6.74 -3.82
C ALA A 215 -13.44 8.20 -3.35
N THR A 216 -13.51 8.43 -2.03
CA THR A 216 -13.85 9.71 -1.41
C THR A 216 -12.64 10.47 -0.91
N ALA A 217 -11.60 9.78 -0.45
CA ALA A 217 -10.44 10.39 0.19
C ALA A 217 -9.11 9.84 -0.36
N VAL A 218 -8.27 10.74 -0.86
CA VAL A 218 -6.87 10.40 -1.15
C VAL A 218 -6.09 10.36 0.15
N GLY A 219 -5.29 9.31 0.36
CA GLY A 219 -4.48 9.16 1.55
C GLY A 219 -3.46 8.03 1.44
N GLY A 220 -2.58 7.97 2.42
CA GLY A 220 -1.61 6.91 2.60
C GLY A 220 -1.36 6.60 4.07
N CYS A 221 -0.68 5.51 4.34
CA CYS A 221 -0.27 5.12 5.68
C CYS A 221 1.08 4.40 5.63
N ILE A 222 1.89 4.60 6.67
CA ILE A 222 3.11 3.84 6.93
C ILE A 222 2.93 3.16 8.28
N VAL A 223 3.25 1.89 8.37
CA VAL A 223 3.23 1.11 9.62
C VAL A 223 4.59 0.44 9.80
N ASP A 224 5.11 0.50 11.01
CA ASP A 224 6.35 -0.17 11.43
C ASP A 224 6.01 -1.40 12.28
N SER A 225 6.62 -2.53 11.96
CA SER A 225 6.52 -3.76 12.75
C SER A 225 7.20 -3.62 14.12
N GLY A 226 8.24 -2.78 14.21
CA GLY A 226 9.15 -2.68 15.35
C GLY A 226 10.12 -3.87 15.49
N HIS A 227 10.21 -4.75 14.50
CA HIS A 227 11.05 -5.95 14.57
C HIS A 227 12.48 -5.73 14.07
N PHE A 228 12.71 -4.73 13.19
CA PHE A 228 14.05 -4.47 12.66
C PHE A 228 14.93 -3.80 13.72
N ASP A 229 16.05 -4.41 14.04
CA ASP A 229 17.02 -3.86 15.00
C ASP A 229 17.92 -2.82 14.33
N TRP A 230 17.47 -1.57 14.35
CA TRP A 230 18.19 -0.42 13.78
C TRP A 230 19.57 -0.25 14.41
N MET A 231 19.70 -0.48 15.73
CA MET A 231 20.96 -0.28 16.45
C MET A 231 22.00 -1.36 16.11
N ALA A 232 21.58 -2.58 15.78
CA ALA A 232 22.47 -3.62 15.29
C ALA A 232 23.10 -3.29 13.93
N HIS A 233 22.47 -2.38 13.17
CA HIS A 233 22.90 -1.94 11.84
C HIS A 233 23.13 -0.42 11.78
N ALA A 234 23.61 0.17 12.88
CA ALA A 234 23.75 1.62 13.04
C ALA A 234 24.64 2.30 11.99
N ASP A 235 25.62 1.60 11.47
CA ASP A 235 26.50 2.04 10.39
C ASP A 235 25.75 2.28 9.07
N LYS A 236 24.68 1.52 8.83
CA LYS A 236 23.83 1.68 7.65
C LYS A 236 22.76 2.76 7.83
N PHE A 237 22.31 3.02 9.05
CA PHE A 237 21.20 3.91 9.37
C PHE A 237 21.56 5.05 10.31
N PRO A 238 22.58 5.88 9.96
CA PRO A 238 23.01 6.96 10.84
C PRO A 238 21.89 7.94 11.21
N GLY A 239 20.97 8.25 10.28
CA GLY A 239 19.84 9.14 10.55
C GLY A 239 18.87 8.68 11.65
N LEU A 240 18.89 7.38 12.02
CA LEU A 240 18.13 6.83 13.16
C LEU A 240 19.01 6.59 14.39
N CYS A 241 20.30 6.29 14.19
CA CYS A 241 21.18 5.70 15.20
C CYS A 241 22.30 6.64 15.67
N THR A 242 22.41 7.85 15.13
CA THR A 242 23.37 8.88 15.59
C THR A 242 22.63 10.14 16.08
N PRO A 243 23.31 11.01 16.85
CA PRO A 243 22.73 12.24 17.35
C PRO A 243 22.18 13.14 16.25
N ASP A 244 20.90 13.53 16.34
CA ASP A 244 20.22 14.41 15.39
C ASP A 244 20.42 15.88 15.78
N GLU A 245 20.93 16.70 14.85
CA GLU A 245 21.20 18.13 15.07
C GLU A 245 19.92 18.94 15.31
N SER A 246 18.79 18.54 14.68
CA SER A 246 17.53 19.28 14.79
C SER A 246 16.78 19.02 16.10
N TYR A 247 17.20 17.99 16.87
CA TYR A 247 16.61 17.64 18.17
C TYR A 247 17.65 17.48 19.28
N HIS A 248 18.60 18.41 19.36
CA HIS A 248 19.58 18.50 20.44
C HIS A 248 20.39 17.22 20.71
N GLY A 249 20.70 16.48 19.65
CA GLY A 249 21.47 15.25 19.76
C GLY A 249 20.65 14.01 20.12
N LEU A 250 19.32 14.04 19.92
CA LEU A 250 18.46 12.88 20.09
C LEU A 250 18.86 11.75 19.12
N ILE A 251 18.87 10.51 19.62
CA ILE A 251 19.06 9.30 18.82
C ILE A 251 17.71 8.58 18.78
N TYR A 252 17.00 8.60 17.63
CA TYR A 252 15.62 8.12 17.52
C TYR A 252 15.47 6.65 17.91
N ALA A 253 16.33 5.76 17.38
CA ALA A 253 16.27 4.34 17.68
C ALA A 253 16.54 4.02 19.16
N GLN A 254 17.37 4.83 19.83
CA GLN A 254 17.65 4.66 21.25
C GLN A 254 16.54 5.25 22.13
N ALA A 255 16.03 6.44 21.80
CA ALA A 255 15.05 7.15 22.61
C ALA A 255 13.65 6.55 22.52
N PHE A 256 13.26 6.01 21.35
CA PHE A 256 11.91 5.51 21.07
C PHE A 256 11.86 4.02 20.77
N GLY A 257 13.00 3.34 20.77
CA GLY A 257 13.06 1.89 20.53
C GLY A 257 12.36 1.49 19.23
N ALA A 258 11.43 0.55 19.33
CA ALA A 258 10.67 0.03 18.20
C ALA A 258 9.85 1.09 17.42
N ALA A 259 9.50 2.21 18.04
CA ALA A 259 8.76 3.29 17.37
C ALA A 259 9.66 4.34 16.71
N GLY A 260 10.99 4.24 16.86
CA GLY A 260 11.96 5.25 16.42
C GLY A 260 11.85 5.62 14.96
N TYR A 261 11.56 4.67 14.09
CA TYR A 261 11.39 4.89 12.65
C TYR A 261 10.18 5.82 12.35
N ILE A 262 9.01 5.56 12.93
CA ILE A 262 7.81 6.39 12.74
C ILE A 262 7.96 7.74 13.42
N VAL A 263 8.57 7.80 14.61
CA VAL A 263 8.83 9.07 15.30
C VAL A 263 9.73 9.97 14.44
N LYS A 264 10.82 9.44 13.86
CA LYS A 264 11.68 10.21 12.94
C LYS A 264 10.90 10.68 11.71
N ALA A 265 10.14 9.79 11.07
CA ALA A 265 9.35 10.15 9.90
C ALA A 265 8.35 11.28 10.22
N THR A 266 7.73 11.27 11.41
CA THR A 266 6.81 12.32 11.86
C THR A 266 7.54 13.60 12.22
N ALA A 267 8.60 13.50 13.04
CA ALA A 267 9.30 14.66 13.60
C ALA A 267 10.14 15.40 12.56
N GLN A 268 10.63 14.72 11.52
CA GLN A 268 11.41 15.33 10.45
C GLN A 268 10.61 15.42 9.14
N LEU A 269 10.29 14.30 8.52
CA LEU A 269 9.72 14.33 7.17
C LEU A 269 8.33 14.96 7.12
N MET A 270 7.43 14.59 8.04
CA MET A 270 6.11 15.20 8.10
C MET A 270 6.18 16.67 8.48
N ARG A 271 7.04 17.03 9.44
CA ARG A 271 7.26 18.42 9.85
C ARG A 271 7.74 19.29 8.70
N ASP A 272 8.73 18.81 7.93
CA ASP A 272 9.48 19.61 6.98
C ASP A 272 8.88 19.58 5.56
N LEU A 273 8.37 18.42 5.12
CA LEU A 273 7.80 18.21 3.79
C LEU A 273 6.27 18.34 3.75
N GLY A 274 5.59 18.14 4.89
CA GLY A 274 4.21 18.55 5.10
C GLY A 274 3.14 17.69 4.43
N SER A 275 3.42 16.46 4.00
CA SER A 275 2.43 15.57 3.37
C SER A 275 1.43 14.97 4.38
N CYS A 276 0.87 15.83 5.25
CA CYS A 276 -0.08 15.42 6.28
C CYS A 276 -1.48 15.11 5.71
N GLN A 277 -2.18 14.20 6.38
CA GLN A 277 -3.57 13.88 6.07
C GLN A 277 -4.53 14.91 6.69
N SER A 278 -5.62 15.21 5.99
CA SER A 278 -6.72 16.01 6.52
C SER A 278 -7.51 15.22 7.58
N PRO A 279 -7.88 15.81 8.73
CA PRO A 279 -8.77 15.16 9.70
C PRO A 279 -10.10 14.70 9.11
N GLN A 280 -10.65 15.47 8.17
CA GLN A 280 -11.88 15.09 7.44
C GLN A 280 -11.66 13.79 6.64
N ASN A 281 -10.55 13.68 5.91
CA ASN A 281 -10.23 12.49 5.14
C ASN A 281 -9.91 11.30 6.07
N ALA A 282 -9.24 11.54 7.20
CA ALA A 282 -8.98 10.50 8.21
C ALA A 282 -10.28 9.96 8.84
N PHE A 283 -11.28 10.81 9.04
CA PHE A 283 -12.61 10.40 9.48
C PHE A 283 -13.32 9.52 8.43
N LEU A 284 -13.30 9.92 7.15
CA LEU A 284 -13.87 9.12 6.05
C LEU A 284 -13.16 7.77 5.95
N LEU A 285 -11.84 7.76 6.03
CA LEU A 285 -11.03 6.54 6.06
C LEU A 285 -11.41 5.63 7.23
N ASN A 286 -11.59 6.18 8.45
CA ASN A 286 -12.01 5.38 9.59
C ASN A 286 -13.35 4.68 9.34
N ASN A 287 -14.32 5.37 8.73
CA ASN A 287 -15.61 4.78 8.36
C ASN A 287 -15.46 3.67 7.31
N GLY A 288 -14.55 3.86 6.32
CA GLY A 288 -14.21 2.83 5.35
C GLY A 288 -13.60 1.59 6.00
N LEU A 289 -12.69 1.78 6.95
CA LEU A 289 -12.03 0.69 7.67
C LEU A 289 -13.00 -0.18 8.49
N GLU A 290 -14.07 0.40 9.05
CA GLU A 290 -15.06 -0.35 9.83
C GLU A 290 -15.77 -1.46 9.04
N THR A 291 -15.88 -1.30 7.72
CA THR A 291 -16.50 -2.29 6.82
C THR A 291 -15.49 -3.02 5.93
N LEU A 292 -14.21 -2.79 6.10
CA LEU A 292 -13.16 -3.32 5.23
C LEU A 292 -13.23 -4.85 5.09
N HIS A 293 -13.36 -5.56 6.20
CA HIS A 293 -13.43 -7.03 6.25
C HIS A 293 -14.63 -7.60 5.47
N LEU A 294 -15.79 -6.93 5.48
CA LEU A 294 -16.97 -7.33 4.72
C LEU A 294 -16.77 -7.07 3.22
N ARG A 295 -16.22 -5.90 2.88
CA ARG A 295 -16.00 -5.50 1.49
C ARG A 295 -14.93 -6.37 0.82
N MET A 296 -13.83 -6.66 1.51
CA MET A 296 -12.78 -7.52 0.95
C MET A 296 -13.29 -8.91 0.57
N ARG A 297 -14.10 -9.54 1.43
CA ARG A 297 -14.74 -10.82 1.11
C ARG A 297 -15.58 -10.73 -0.17
N ARG A 298 -16.42 -9.69 -0.29
CA ARG A 298 -17.28 -9.49 -1.46
C ARG A 298 -16.48 -9.19 -2.73
N HIS A 299 -15.40 -8.41 -2.62
CA HIS A 299 -14.49 -8.17 -3.74
C HIS A 299 -13.86 -9.47 -4.26
N VAL A 300 -13.38 -10.33 -3.36
CA VAL A 300 -12.80 -11.64 -3.71
C VAL A 300 -13.84 -12.57 -4.34
N GLU A 301 -15.03 -12.67 -3.75
CA GLU A 301 -16.15 -13.45 -4.31
C GLU A 301 -16.47 -13.04 -5.75
N ASN A 302 -16.60 -11.72 -5.99
CA ASN A 302 -16.86 -11.20 -7.32
C ASN A 302 -15.70 -11.48 -8.30
N ALA A 303 -14.44 -11.35 -7.83
CA ALA A 303 -13.26 -11.65 -8.65
C ALA A 303 -13.25 -13.12 -9.11
N HIS A 304 -13.50 -14.05 -8.20
CA HIS A 304 -13.53 -15.49 -8.52
C HIS A 304 -14.64 -15.82 -9.51
N ALA A 305 -15.85 -15.33 -9.28
CA ALA A 305 -16.99 -15.63 -10.16
C ALA A 305 -16.80 -15.03 -11.57
N VAL A 306 -16.32 -13.79 -11.64
CA VAL A 306 -16.04 -13.13 -12.93
C VAL A 306 -14.84 -13.77 -13.63
N ALA A 307 -13.79 -14.16 -12.92
CA ALA A 307 -12.66 -14.89 -13.50
C ALA A 307 -13.12 -16.22 -14.12
N ALA A 308 -13.95 -16.97 -13.41
CA ALA A 308 -14.53 -18.22 -13.94
C ALA A 308 -15.36 -17.98 -15.21
N PHE A 309 -16.19 -16.94 -15.24
CA PHE A 309 -16.95 -16.55 -16.43
C PHE A 309 -16.03 -16.18 -17.60
N LEU A 310 -15.01 -15.34 -17.36
CA LEU A 310 -14.07 -14.90 -18.38
C LEU A 310 -13.22 -16.06 -18.93
N LYS A 311 -12.73 -16.97 -18.07
CA LYS A 311 -11.98 -18.17 -18.49
C LYS A 311 -12.81 -19.07 -19.42
N ALA A 312 -14.12 -19.15 -19.21
CA ALA A 312 -15.03 -19.96 -20.03
C ALA A 312 -15.47 -19.27 -21.34
N HIS A 313 -15.23 -17.97 -21.48
CA HIS A 313 -15.74 -17.20 -22.61
C HIS A 313 -14.87 -17.36 -23.88
N PRO A 314 -15.41 -17.68 -25.05
CA PRO A 314 -14.63 -18.02 -26.25
C PRO A 314 -13.78 -16.85 -26.79
N ARG A 315 -14.16 -15.60 -26.53
CA ARG A 315 -13.43 -14.40 -26.96
C ARG A 315 -12.29 -14.01 -26.02
N VAL A 316 -12.20 -14.58 -24.82
CA VAL A 316 -11.12 -14.33 -23.87
C VAL A 316 -9.92 -15.21 -24.20
N ALA A 317 -8.74 -14.63 -24.26
CA ALA A 317 -7.51 -15.35 -24.56
C ALA A 317 -6.85 -15.90 -23.29
N TRP A 318 -6.83 -15.12 -22.24
CA TRP A 318 -6.20 -15.43 -20.95
C TRP A 318 -6.82 -14.59 -19.82
N VAL A 319 -6.76 -15.13 -18.61
CA VAL A 319 -7.15 -14.43 -17.35
C VAL A 319 -6.09 -14.70 -16.32
N HIS A 320 -5.73 -13.69 -15.54
CA HIS A 320 -4.85 -13.84 -14.39
C HIS A 320 -5.36 -13.01 -13.19
N TYR A 321 -5.27 -13.57 -11.99
CA TYR A 321 -5.56 -12.93 -10.71
C TYR A 321 -4.73 -13.57 -9.60
N ALA A 322 -4.52 -12.86 -8.50
CA ALA A 322 -3.51 -13.20 -7.51
C ALA A 322 -3.66 -14.59 -6.88
N ASP A 323 -4.88 -15.01 -6.58
CA ASP A 323 -5.20 -16.29 -5.93
C ASP A 323 -5.85 -17.32 -6.89
N ASP A 324 -5.49 -17.24 -8.18
CA ASP A 324 -5.85 -18.24 -9.16
C ASP A 324 -5.27 -19.62 -8.76
N PRO A 325 -6.10 -20.64 -8.49
CA PRO A 325 -5.61 -21.95 -8.05
C PRO A 325 -4.76 -22.66 -9.12
N ASP A 326 -4.93 -22.31 -10.39
CA ASP A 326 -4.18 -22.83 -11.52
C ASP A 326 -3.09 -21.84 -12.01
N GLY A 327 -2.94 -20.71 -11.33
CA GLY A 327 -2.00 -19.65 -11.67
C GLY A 327 -0.57 -19.95 -11.28
N VAL A 328 0.36 -19.15 -11.83
CA VAL A 328 1.80 -19.28 -11.56
C VAL A 328 2.14 -19.06 -10.09
N ASP A 329 1.36 -18.27 -9.37
CA ASP A 329 1.56 -17.93 -7.98
C ASP A 329 0.66 -18.71 -7.00
N ALA A 330 -0.02 -19.78 -7.45
CA ALA A 330 -0.99 -20.53 -6.64
C ALA A 330 -0.43 -20.98 -5.27
N ALA A 331 0.84 -21.42 -5.25
CA ALA A 331 1.52 -21.82 -4.00
C ALA A 331 1.75 -20.64 -3.04
N LEU A 332 2.16 -19.49 -3.59
CA LEU A 332 2.38 -18.26 -2.81
C LEU A 332 1.04 -17.69 -2.33
N ALA A 333 0.03 -17.67 -3.18
CA ALA A 333 -1.31 -17.23 -2.81
C ALA A 333 -1.90 -18.10 -1.67
N LYS A 334 -1.78 -19.41 -1.76
CA LYS A 334 -2.20 -20.31 -0.68
C LYS A 334 -1.47 -20.03 0.63
N LYS A 335 -0.20 -19.61 0.57
CA LYS A 335 0.63 -19.31 1.75
C LYS A 335 0.27 -17.95 2.35
N TYR A 336 0.23 -16.89 1.53
CA TYR A 336 0.16 -15.51 1.99
C TYR A 336 -1.25 -14.91 2.02
N LEU A 337 -2.19 -15.46 1.26
CA LEU A 337 -3.52 -14.91 1.02
C LEU A 337 -4.63 -15.87 1.48
N PRO A 338 -4.69 -16.26 2.76
CA PRO A 338 -5.62 -17.30 3.24
C PRO A 338 -7.10 -16.91 3.08
N ASN A 339 -7.40 -15.60 2.96
CA ASN A 339 -8.76 -15.08 2.78
C ASN A 339 -9.04 -14.66 1.32
N GLY A 340 -8.18 -15.06 0.38
CA GLY A 340 -8.24 -14.68 -1.03
C GLY A 340 -7.32 -13.50 -1.37
N GLY A 341 -7.16 -13.22 -2.66
CA GLY A 341 -6.30 -12.16 -3.18
C GLY A 341 -6.89 -10.77 -3.00
N CYS A 342 -7.60 -10.32 -4.02
CA CYS A 342 -8.29 -9.02 -4.03
C CYS A 342 -9.37 -9.00 -5.12
N GLY A 343 -10.03 -7.87 -5.30
CA GLY A 343 -11.03 -7.66 -6.37
C GLY A 343 -10.44 -7.33 -7.74
N VAL A 344 -9.12 -7.38 -7.91
CA VAL A 344 -8.47 -7.02 -9.17
C VAL A 344 -8.06 -8.27 -9.93
N LEU A 345 -8.43 -8.32 -11.21
CA LEU A 345 -7.94 -9.30 -12.16
C LEU A 345 -7.50 -8.63 -13.47
N VAL A 346 -6.68 -9.32 -14.23
CA VAL A 346 -6.28 -8.90 -15.57
C VAL A 346 -6.62 -9.97 -16.59
N PHE A 347 -6.96 -9.55 -17.79
CA PHE A 347 -7.29 -10.48 -18.88
C PHE A 347 -7.01 -9.83 -20.24
N GLY A 348 -6.88 -10.67 -21.27
CA GLY A 348 -6.76 -10.27 -22.66
C GLY A 348 -7.82 -10.90 -23.54
N LEU A 349 -8.23 -10.20 -24.59
CA LEU A 349 -9.15 -10.73 -25.63
C LEU A 349 -8.38 -11.36 -26.79
N LYS A 350 -9.00 -12.32 -27.44
CA LYS A 350 -8.56 -12.80 -28.76
C LYS A 350 -8.93 -11.75 -29.79
N GLY A 351 -7.96 -10.95 -30.24
CA GLY A 351 -8.23 -9.90 -31.21
C GLY A 351 -7.22 -8.76 -31.14
N THR A 352 -7.62 -7.61 -31.64
CA THR A 352 -6.78 -6.42 -31.72
C THR A 352 -7.00 -5.48 -30.53
N ARG A 353 -6.10 -4.49 -30.41
CA ARG A 353 -6.26 -3.41 -29.40
C ARG A 353 -7.57 -2.64 -29.59
N GLU A 354 -7.97 -2.42 -30.87
CA GLU A 354 -9.23 -1.73 -31.21
C GLU A 354 -10.44 -2.53 -30.75
N GLU A 355 -10.38 -3.86 -30.79
CA GLU A 355 -11.46 -4.73 -30.27
C GLU A 355 -11.55 -4.65 -28.74
N ALA A 356 -10.42 -4.57 -28.03
CA ALA A 356 -10.41 -4.35 -26.60
C ALA A 356 -11.01 -2.98 -26.23
N VAL A 357 -10.69 -1.92 -26.98
CA VAL A 357 -11.30 -0.59 -26.79
C VAL A 357 -12.80 -0.63 -27.02
N ARG A 358 -13.23 -1.21 -28.17
CA ARG A 358 -14.67 -1.35 -28.46
C ARG A 358 -15.43 -2.17 -27.41
N PHE A 359 -14.83 -3.23 -26.87
CA PHE A 359 -15.41 -3.99 -25.76
C PHE A 359 -15.64 -3.10 -24.55
N MET A 360 -14.63 -2.33 -24.14
CA MET A 360 -14.76 -1.45 -22.98
C MET A 360 -15.81 -0.36 -23.18
N ASP A 361 -15.89 0.23 -24.39
CA ASP A 361 -16.87 1.27 -24.73
C ASP A 361 -18.32 0.76 -24.72
N ARG A 362 -18.54 -0.56 -24.78
CA ARG A 362 -19.87 -1.20 -24.71
C ARG A 362 -20.33 -1.50 -23.28
N LEU A 363 -19.45 -1.44 -22.31
CA LEU A 363 -19.82 -1.65 -20.91
C LEU A 363 -20.80 -0.55 -20.45
N ARG A 364 -21.80 -0.94 -19.66
CA ARG A 364 -22.89 -0.06 -19.21
C ARG A 364 -22.91 0.17 -17.72
N LEU A 365 -22.44 -0.84 -16.96
CA LEU A 365 -22.34 -0.81 -15.50
C LEU A 365 -20.89 -0.53 -15.07
N ILE A 366 -19.94 -1.28 -15.63
CA ILE A 366 -18.51 -1.18 -15.29
C ILE A 366 -17.93 0.08 -15.95
N SER A 367 -17.41 0.98 -15.14
CA SER A 367 -16.94 2.28 -15.61
C SER A 367 -15.48 2.27 -16.07
N ILE A 368 -15.17 3.02 -17.12
CA ILE A 368 -13.77 3.26 -17.56
C ILE A 368 -13.20 4.40 -16.73
N VAL A 369 -12.37 4.08 -15.73
CA VAL A 369 -11.69 5.07 -14.88
C VAL A 369 -10.28 4.64 -14.53
N THR A 370 -9.40 5.59 -14.20
CA THR A 370 -8.02 5.30 -13.77
C THR A 370 -7.94 4.75 -12.35
N HIS A 371 -9.02 4.83 -11.59
CA HIS A 371 -9.10 4.32 -10.22
C HIS A 371 -9.10 2.79 -10.17
N VAL A 372 -9.05 2.21 -8.97
CA VAL A 372 -9.03 0.77 -8.69
C VAL A 372 -9.38 0.56 -7.22
N ALA A 373 -9.97 -0.60 -6.90
CA ALA A 373 -10.12 -1.05 -5.51
C ALA A 373 -11.05 -0.17 -4.66
N ASP A 374 -12.25 0.06 -5.20
CA ASP A 374 -13.37 0.68 -4.47
C ASP A 374 -14.67 -0.11 -4.64
N ALA A 375 -15.75 0.37 -4.06
CA ALA A 375 -17.06 -0.27 -4.07
C ALA A 375 -17.68 -0.42 -5.47
N LYS A 376 -17.21 0.34 -6.47
CA LYS A 376 -17.72 0.33 -7.83
C LYS A 376 -16.75 -0.34 -8.78
N SER A 377 -17.25 -1.24 -9.62
CA SER A 377 -16.45 -1.91 -10.63
C SER A 377 -15.95 -0.95 -11.70
N CYS A 378 -14.68 -1.10 -12.07
CA CYS A 378 -14.07 -0.29 -13.11
C CYS A 378 -13.05 -1.07 -13.93
N ILE A 379 -12.79 -0.59 -15.15
CA ILE A 379 -11.87 -1.20 -16.10
C ILE A 379 -10.89 -0.18 -16.65
N LEU A 380 -9.68 -0.65 -16.97
CA LEU A 380 -8.62 0.14 -17.58
C LEU A 380 -7.83 -0.74 -18.56
N HIS A 381 -7.48 -0.18 -19.73
CA HIS A 381 -6.54 -0.77 -20.69
C HIS A 381 -5.24 0.06 -20.68
N PRO A 382 -4.18 -0.37 -19.99
CA PRO A 382 -2.97 0.44 -19.82
C PRO A 382 -2.37 0.92 -21.14
N ALA A 383 -2.31 0.06 -22.15
CA ALA A 383 -1.72 0.38 -23.46
C ALA A 383 -2.45 1.51 -24.22
N SER A 384 -3.76 1.69 -24.01
CA SER A 384 -4.52 2.79 -24.63
C SER A 384 -4.72 4.00 -23.73
N HIS A 385 -4.45 3.87 -22.42
CA HIS A 385 -4.72 4.92 -21.43
C HIS A 385 -3.44 5.40 -20.72
N THR A 386 -3.06 4.77 -19.63
CA THR A 386 -2.00 5.25 -18.72
C THR A 386 -0.59 5.10 -19.27
N HIS A 387 -0.36 4.20 -20.23
CA HIS A 387 0.93 3.93 -20.86
C HIS A 387 0.90 4.13 -22.39
N ARG A 388 -0.06 4.90 -22.89
CA ARG A 388 -0.29 5.11 -24.35
C ARG A 388 0.91 5.68 -25.11
N GLN A 389 1.87 6.27 -24.43
CA GLN A 389 3.11 6.79 -25.00
C GLN A 389 4.19 5.72 -25.19
N LEU A 390 4.01 4.51 -24.64
CA LEU A 390 4.96 3.41 -24.76
C LEU A 390 4.67 2.57 -26.02
N SER A 391 5.72 2.08 -26.67
CA SER A 391 5.60 1.04 -27.70
C SER A 391 5.25 -0.32 -27.06
N ASP A 392 4.78 -1.28 -27.88
CA ASP A 392 4.47 -2.63 -27.39
C ASP A 392 5.70 -3.34 -26.80
N GLU A 393 6.90 -3.05 -27.31
CA GLU A 393 8.15 -3.57 -26.74
C GLU A 393 8.44 -2.97 -25.36
N GLN A 394 8.24 -1.66 -25.22
CA GLN A 394 8.40 -0.96 -23.94
C GLN A 394 7.35 -1.41 -22.91
N LEU A 395 6.09 -1.67 -23.35
CA LEU A 395 5.05 -2.25 -22.49
C LEU A 395 5.46 -3.62 -21.97
N ARG A 396 5.94 -4.52 -22.85
CA ARG A 396 6.40 -5.86 -22.43
C ARG A 396 7.61 -5.78 -21.50
N ALA A 397 8.54 -4.88 -21.76
CA ALA A 397 9.69 -4.64 -20.87
C ALA A 397 9.26 -4.13 -19.47
N ALA A 398 8.11 -3.45 -19.40
CA ALA A 398 7.49 -3.02 -18.14
C ALA A 398 6.56 -4.10 -17.53
N GLY A 399 6.54 -5.32 -18.06
CA GLY A 399 5.69 -6.42 -17.58
C GLY A 399 4.20 -6.25 -17.94
N ILE A 400 3.86 -5.40 -18.92
CA ILE A 400 2.48 -5.11 -19.34
C ILE A 400 2.25 -5.72 -20.73
N ALA A 401 1.38 -6.71 -20.83
CA ALA A 401 0.96 -7.21 -22.13
C ALA A 401 0.16 -6.13 -22.89
N PRO A 402 0.40 -5.92 -24.20
CA PRO A 402 -0.28 -4.87 -24.97
C PRO A 402 -1.80 -5.03 -25.06
N ASP A 403 -2.33 -6.24 -24.84
CA ASP A 403 -3.75 -6.60 -24.80
C ASP A 403 -4.30 -6.65 -23.36
N LEU A 404 -3.51 -6.36 -22.34
CA LEU A 404 -3.90 -6.42 -20.95
C LEU A 404 -4.99 -5.40 -20.62
N MET A 405 -6.12 -5.90 -20.16
CA MET A 405 -7.14 -5.09 -19.48
C MET A 405 -7.13 -5.41 -17.99
N ARG A 406 -7.12 -4.36 -17.15
CA ARG A 406 -7.23 -4.50 -15.71
C ARG A 406 -8.66 -4.19 -15.28
N LEU A 407 -9.33 -5.19 -14.72
CA LEU A 407 -10.68 -5.11 -14.18
C LEU A 407 -10.59 -5.09 -12.64
N SER A 408 -11.14 -4.07 -12.03
CA SER A 408 -11.30 -3.95 -10.58
C SER A 408 -12.77 -4.14 -10.26
N LEU A 409 -13.09 -5.24 -9.62
CA LEU A 409 -14.44 -5.61 -9.26
C LEU A 409 -14.82 -4.97 -7.92
N GLY A 410 -15.96 -4.31 -7.93
CA GLY A 410 -16.58 -3.71 -6.75
C GLY A 410 -17.40 -4.73 -5.95
N ILE A 411 -18.38 -4.23 -5.25
CA ILE A 411 -19.25 -5.02 -4.37
C ILE A 411 -20.70 -5.16 -4.89
N GLU A 412 -20.92 -4.86 -6.17
CA GLU A 412 -22.19 -5.04 -6.86
C GLU A 412 -22.65 -6.51 -6.87
N ALA A 413 -23.87 -6.76 -7.29
CA ALA A 413 -24.35 -8.11 -7.51
C ALA A 413 -23.54 -8.81 -8.62
N THR A 414 -23.05 -10.01 -8.34
CA THR A 414 -22.20 -10.79 -9.26
C THR A 414 -22.86 -11.01 -10.61
N ASP A 415 -24.17 -11.33 -10.61
CA ASP A 415 -24.92 -11.58 -11.84
C ASP A 415 -25.03 -10.36 -12.73
N ASP A 416 -25.15 -9.15 -12.16
CA ASP A 416 -25.18 -7.90 -12.90
C ASP A 416 -23.84 -7.59 -13.56
N LEU A 417 -22.72 -7.86 -12.85
CA LEU A 417 -21.37 -7.71 -13.39
C LEU A 417 -21.14 -8.67 -14.57
N ILE A 418 -21.53 -9.94 -14.41
CA ILE A 418 -21.41 -10.96 -15.45
C ILE A 418 -22.32 -10.60 -16.65
N ALA A 419 -23.53 -10.11 -16.41
CA ALA A 419 -24.44 -9.69 -17.47
C ALA A 419 -23.87 -8.52 -18.29
N ASP A 420 -23.25 -7.54 -17.64
CA ASP A 420 -22.60 -6.40 -18.32
C ASP A 420 -21.40 -6.84 -19.17
N LEU A 421 -20.53 -7.70 -18.62
CA LEU A 421 -19.40 -8.26 -19.35
C LEU A 421 -19.87 -9.10 -20.54
N ARG A 422 -20.88 -9.95 -20.34
CA ARG A 422 -21.44 -10.83 -21.39
C ARG A 422 -22.00 -10.03 -22.55
N GLN A 423 -22.87 -9.03 -22.29
CA GLN A 423 -23.46 -8.22 -23.36
C GLN A 423 -22.38 -7.49 -24.18
N ALA A 424 -21.30 -7.00 -23.53
CA ALA A 424 -20.19 -6.33 -24.21
C ALA A 424 -19.30 -7.31 -24.99
N LEU A 425 -19.14 -8.57 -24.52
CA LEU A 425 -18.38 -9.61 -25.21
C LEU A 425 -19.15 -10.26 -26.37
N ASP A 426 -20.47 -10.46 -26.23
CA ASP A 426 -21.29 -11.21 -27.23
C ASP A 426 -21.68 -10.33 -28.42
N GLU A 427 -21.64 -9.01 -28.34
CA GLU A 427 -21.96 -8.16 -29.49
C GLU A 427 -20.97 -8.39 -30.64
N PRO A 428 -21.50 -8.59 -31.86
CA PRO A 428 -20.67 -8.85 -33.02
C PRO A 428 -19.67 -7.73 -33.29
N THR A 429 -18.45 -8.09 -33.63
CA THR A 429 -17.47 -7.21 -34.25
C THR A 429 -17.99 -6.77 -35.63
N VAL A 430 -18.52 -5.53 -35.74
CA VAL A 430 -18.90 -4.93 -37.02
C VAL A 430 -17.64 -4.41 -37.72
#